data_07f5adedc05a5a87785d0f4c50c1345d
#
_entry.id   07f5adedc05a5a87785d0f4c50c1345d
#
_cell.length_a   1.000
_cell.length_b   1.000
_cell.length_c   1.000
_cell.angle_alpha   90.00
_cell.angle_beta   90.00
_cell.angle_gamma   90.00
#
_symmetry.space_group_name_H-M   'P 1'
#
loop_
_entity.id
_entity.type
_entity.pdbx_description
1 polymer ?
#
loop_
_entity_poly.entity_id
_entity_poly.type
_entity_poly.pdbx_seq_one_letter_code
_entity_poly.pdbx_strand_id
1 'polypeptide(L)'
;MLLLDRGFYHFAFWSKLIEKEIGFITRIKKGASYQVKRVLTNTYDVKEQIIQIGAGTKKTPVLTIRLVQIRSKTSWRSYLTSVQNPEILPPYVVADLYQRRWGIEEAFCTVKRLLNLSYLWTGSSNGIQLQIWATWLFYAVLVDLGDAVADELGVPIERVSLEMIYRGMYHFSVAYQKGLASDLVKYFADAKNQDLGIVKPG
;
A
#
# COMPACT_ATOMS: atom_id res chain seq x y z
N MET A 1 6.51 -9.74 -4.64
CA MET A 1 7.27 -8.46 -4.58
C MET A 1 6.96 -7.75 -3.29
N LEU A 2 7.95 -7.11 -2.62
CA LEU A 2 7.79 -6.37 -1.38
C LEU A 2 8.00 -4.86 -1.61
N LEU A 3 7.14 -4.04 -1.04
CA LEU A 3 7.29 -2.58 -1.03
C LEU A 3 7.84 -2.17 0.34
N LEU A 4 9.11 -1.76 0.38
CA LEU A 4 9.83 -1.50 1.62
C LEU A 4 9.91 0.00 1.92
N ASP A 5 9.49 0.40 3.11
CA ASP A 5 9.75 1.75 3.60
C ASP A 5 11.25 2.00 3.83
N ARG A 6 11.66 3.27 3.83
CA ARG A 6 13.05 3.66 4.13
C ARG A 6 13.52 3.26 5.52
N GLY A 7 12.62 2.92 6.45
CA GLY A 7 12.95 2.29 7.73
C GLY A 7 13.59 0.92 7.58
N PHE A 8 13.26 0.18 6.52
CA PHE A 8 13.85 -1.12 6.18
C PHE A 8 15.12 -1.02 5.31
N TYR A 9 15.82 0.13 5.34
CA TYR A 9 17.06 0.34 4.60
C TYR A 9 18.22 -0.42 5.27
N HIS A 10 18.25 -1.74 5.00
CA HIS A 10 19.16 -2.68 5.66
C HIS A 10 19.72 -3.68 4.65
N PHE A 11 21.00 -3.54 4.32
CA PHE A 11 21.66 -4.29 3.23
C PHE A 11 21.67 -5.80 3.44
N ALA A 12 21.95 -6.29 4.66
CA ALA A 12 21.93 -7.72 4.95
C ALA A 12 20.50 -8.32 4.84
N PHE A 13 19.46 -7.52 5.08
CA PHE A 13 18.09 -7.94 4.84
C PHE A 13 17.81 -8.03 3.34
N TRP A 14 18.23 -7.04 2.56
CA TRP A 14 18.07 -7.06 1.11
C TRP A 14 18.85 -8.21 0.45
N SER A 15 20.07 -8.53 0.94
CA SER A 15 20.82 -9.70 0.48
C SER A 15 19.99 -10.97 0.63
N LYS A 16 19.40 -11.20 1.80
CA LYS A 16 18.53 -12.36 2.05
C LYS A 16 17.29 -12.40 1.15
N LEU A 17 16.72 -11.25 0.81
CA LEU A 17 15.59 -11.19 -0.13
C LEU A 17 16.04 -11.61 -1.53
N ILE A 18 17.19 -11.09 -1.99
CA ILE A 18 17.78 -11.44 -3.29
C ILE A 18 18.12 -12.93 -3.35
N GLU A 19 18.76 -13.47 -2.33
CA GLU A 19 19.10 -14.89 -2.21
C GLU A 19 17.86 -15.82 -2.28
N LYS A 20 16.71 -15.32 -1.81
CA LYS A 20 15.42 -16.02 -1.87
C LYS A 20 14.58 -15.66 -3.11
N GLU A 21 15.16 -14.96 -4.08
CA GLU A 21 14.49 -14.49 -5.31
C GLU A 21 13.24 -13.63 -5.03
N ILE A 22 13.19 -12.99 -3.85
CA ILE A 22 12.09 -12.09 -3.49
C ILE A 22 12.37 -10.69 -4.03
N GLY A 23 11.60 -10.26 -5.03
CA GLY A 23 11.66 -8.91 -5.56
C GLY A 23 11.24 -7.86 -4.53
N PHE A 24 11.94 -6.72 -4.49
CA PHE A 24 11.55 -5.59 -3.65
C PHE A 24 11.70 -4.25 -4.37
N ILE A 25 10.95 -3.26 -3.89
CA ILE A 25 11.10 -1.84 -4.27
C ILE A 25 11.23 -1.02 -2.99
N THR A 26 12.19 -0.08 -2.95
CA THR A 26 12.34 0.91 -1.87
C THR A 26 12.82 2.25 -2.42
N ARG A 27 12.84 3.29 -1.61
CA ARG A 27 13.44 4.59 -1.99
C ARG A 27 14.89 4.65 -1.54
N ILE A 28 15.76 5.19 -2.41
CA ILE A 28 17.15 5.47 -2.03
C ILE A 28 17.21 6.54 -0.93
N LYS A 29 18.09 6.40 0.03
CA LYS A 29 18.36 7.43 1.02
C LYS A 29 19.16 8.58 0.39
N LYS A 30 18.86 9.81 0.78
CA LYS A 30 19.62 11.00 0.37
C LYS A 30 21.08 10.84 0.82
N GLY A 31 22.02 11.07 -0.11
CA GLY A 31 23.45 10.92 0.19
C GLY A 31 23.95 9.47 0.17
N ALA A 32 23.18 8.49 -0.25
CA ALA A 32 23.65 7.11 -0.41
C ALA A 32 24.78 7.07 -1.46
N SER A 33 25.91 6.46 -1.09
CA SER A 33 27.04 6.24 -2.00
C SER A 33 26.81 4.94 -2.78
N TYR A 34 27.01 4.99 -4.10
CA TYR A 34 26.91 3.83 -4.98
C TYR A 34 27.83 4.00 -6.20
N GLN A 35 28.15 2.90 -6.86
CA GLN A 35 28.91 2.88 -8.11
C GLN A 35 27.98 2.46 -9.27
N VAL A 36 27.92 3.26 -10.32
CA VAL A 36 27.20 2.88 -11.55
C VAL A 36 28.00 1.82 -12.30
N LYS A 37 27.36 0.69 -12.61
CA LYS A 37 27.93 -0.39 -13.40
C LYS A 37 27.49 -0.35 -14.85
N ARG A 38 26.23 -0.03 -15.08
CA ARG A 38 25.64 0.05 -16.43
C ARG A 38 24.49 1.03 -16.45
N VAL A 39 24.42 1.84 -17.47
CA VAL A 39 23.26 2.69 -17.76
C VAL A 39 22.32 1.88 -18.66
N LEU A 40 21.06 1.78 -18.28
CA LEU A 40 20.01 1.11 -19.05
C LEU A 40 19.23 2.13 -19.88
N THR A 41 18.80 3.22 -19.25
CA THR A 41 18.02 4.29 -19.86
C THR A 41 18.47 5.63 -19.31
N ASN A 42 18.55 6.63 -20.18
CA ASN A 42 18.83 8.02 -19.78
C ASN A 42 18.08 8.97 -20.70
N THR A 43 16.85 9.27 -20.36
CA THR A 43 15.97 10.21 -21.06
C THR A 43 15.70 11.44 -20.20
N TYR A 44 14.93 12.38 -20.74
CA TYR A 44 14.51 13.57 -20.02
C TYR A 44 13.68 13.23 -18.75
N ASP A 45 12.84 12.20 -18.81
CA ASP A 45 11.90 11.86 -17.72
C ASP A 45 12.30 10.62 -16.93
N VAL A 46 13.15 9.74 -17.47
CA VAL A 46 13.53 8.47 -16.86
C VAL A 46 15.03 8.24 -16.96
N LYS A 47 15.64 7.86 -15.83
CA LYS A 47 17.00 7.35 -15.74
C LYS A 47 17.01 6.01 -15.05
N GLU A 48 17.66 5.03 -15.67
CA GLU A 48 17.78 3.68 -15.12
C GLU A 48 19.22 3.21 -15.18
N GLN A 49 19.69 2.68 -14.07
CA GLN A 49 21.08 2.26 -13.92
C GLN A 49 21.15 0.97 -13.09
N ILE A 50 22.03 0.07 -13.48
CA ILE A 50 22.48 -0.99 -12.59
C ILE A 50 23.62 -0.40 -11.75
N ILE A 51 23.45 -0.47 -10.45
CA ILE A 51 24.40 0.09 -9.49
C ILE A 51 24.91 -0.99 -8.52
N GLN A 52 26.10 -0.77 -7.99
CA GLN A 52 26.57 -1.45 -6.80
C GLN A 52 26.49 -0.51 -5.60
N ILE A 53 25.90 -1.01 -4.52
CA ILE A 53 25.70 -0.29 -3.28
C ILE A 53 26.07 -1.19 -2.09
N GLY A 54 26.69 -0.62 -1.06
CA GLY A 54 27.17 -1.36 0.09
C GLY A 54 28.68 -1.20 0.32
N ALA A 55 29.17 -1.60 1.47
CA ALA A 55 30.58 -1.43 1.89
C ALA A 55 31.37 -2.74 1.92
N GLY A 56 30.79 -3.87 1.48
CA GLY A 56 31.46 -5.18 1.49
C GLY A 56 31.64 -5.82 2.86
N THR A 57 30.91 -5.34 3.87
CA THR A 57 30.96 -5.91 5.22
C THR A 57 29.80 -6.87 5.45
N LYS A 58 29.88 -7.70 6.51
CA LYS A 58 28.80 -8.62 6.89
C LYS A 58 27.46 -7.90 7.15
N LYS A 59 27.50 -6.65 7.66
CA LYS A 59 26.30 -5.80 7.90
C LYS A 59 25.86 -5.04 6.67
N THR A 60 26.79 -4.71 5.78
CA THR A 60 26.55 -3.94 4.56
C THR A 60 27.20 -4.65 3.36
N PRO A 61 26.68 -5.83 2.95
CA PRO A 61 27.19 -6.52 1.77
C PRO A 61 27.05 -5.64 0.52
N VAL A 62 27.89 -5.87 -0.46
CA VAL A 62 27.78 -5.22 -1.77
C VAL A 62 26.64 -5.88 -2.53
N LEU A 63 25.68 -5.08 -2.94
CA LEU A 63 24.51 -5.52 -3.70
C LEU A 63 24.52 -4.88 -5.09
N THR A 64 24.23 -5.70 -6.10
CA THR A 64 23.97 -5.21 -7.46
C THR A 64 22.47 -5.11 -7.66
N ILE A 65 21.96 -3.89 -7.74
CA ILE A 65 20.53 -3.59 -7.83
C ILE A 65 20.28 -2.53 -8.89
N ARG A 66 19.04 -2.36 -9.28
CA ARG A 66 18.63 -1.34 -10.25
C ARG A 66 18.16 -0.08 -9.54
N LEU A 67 18.73 1.07 -9.94
CA LEU A 67 18.28 2.41 -9.58
C LEU A 67 17.37 2.91 -10.69
N VAL A 68 16.14 3.26 -10.34
CA VAL A 68 15.14 3.86 -11.22
C VAL A 68 14.85 5.27 -10.75
N GLN A 69 15.02 6.25 -11.61
CA GLN A 69 14.74 7.64 -11.31
C GLN A 69 13.70 8.18 -12.30
N ILE A 70 12.63 8.74 -11.76
CA ILE A 70 11.53 9.30 -12.55
C ILE A 70 11.37 10.77 -12.21
N ARG A 71 11.28 11.60 -13.24
CA ARG A 71 11.05 13.03 -13.10
C ARG A 71 9.61 13.31 -12.68
N SER A 72 9.45 14.11 -11.64
CA SER A 72 8.15 14.58 -11.16
C SER A 72 8.19 16.10 -11.11
N LYS A 73 7.49 16.76 -12.02
CA LYS A 73 7.46 18.24 -12.13
C LYS A 73 8.85 18.88 -11.98
N THR A 74 9.30 19.16 -10.75
CA THR A 74 10.55 19.87 -10.45
C THR A 74 11.63 18.99 -9.80
N SER A 75 11.36 17.70 -9.53
CA SER A 75 12.28 16.84 -8.77
C SER A 75 12.36 15.42 -9.33
N TRP A 76 13.46 14.73 -9.03
CA TRP A 76 13.65 13.34 -9.34
C TRP A 76 13.23 12.46 -8.16
N ARG A 77 12.33 11.51 -8.42
CA ARG A 77 12.01 10.45 -7.46
C ARG A 77 12.87 9.23 -7.77
N SER A 78 13.64 8.77 -6.79
CA SER A 78 14.62 7.71 -6.98
C SER A 78 14.25 6.47 -6.17
N TYR A 79 14.19 5.34 -6.86
CA TYR A 79 13.80 4.04 -6.32
C TYR A 79 14.91 3.02 -6.54
N LEU A 80 15.04 2.07 -5.64
CA LEU A 80 15.90 0.90 -5.75
C LEU A 80 15.01 -0.34 -5.89
N THR A 81 15.39 -1.25 -6.78
CA THR A 81 14.73 -2.55 -6.92
C THR A 81 15.74 -3.66 -7.20
N SER A 82 15.46 -4.86 -6.66
CA SER A 82 16.24 -6.06 -6.99
C SER A 82 15.91 -6.61 -8.39
N VAL A 83 14.77 -6.23 -8.97
CA VAL A 83 14.39 -6.64 -10.33
C VAL A 83 15.18 -5.82 -11.35
N GLN A 84 16.20 -6.42 -11.94
CA GLN A 84 17.15 -5.71 -12.82
C GLN A 84 16.62 -5.53 -14.25
N ASN A 85 15.74 -6.43 -14.74
CA ASN A 85 15.22 -6.35 -16.10
C ASN A 85 14.05 -5.35 -16.19
N PRO A 86 14.18 -4.26 -17.01
CA PRO A 86 13.11 -3.28 -17.23
C PRO A 86 11.86 -3.84 -17.91
N GLU A 87 11.98 -4.92 -18.69
CA GLU A 87 10.83 -5.55 -19.35
C GLU A 87 9.92 -6.25 -18.36
N ILE A 88 10.51 -6.86 -17.29
CA ILE A 88 9.75 -7.51 -16.21
C ILE A 88 9.10 -6.45 -15.30
N LEU A 89 9.81 -5.36 -15.04
CA LEU A 89 9.35 -4.30 -14.15
C LEU A 89 9.65 -2.91 -14.76
N PRO A 90 8.76 -2.38 -15.61
CA PRO A 90 8.95 -1.07 -16.24
C PRO A 90 9.11 0.07 -15.23
N PRO A 91 9.86 1.14 -15.56
CA PRO A 91 10.20 2.21 -14.61
C PRO A 91 8.98 2.91 -14.02
N TYR A 92 7.96 3.19 -14.82
CA TYR A 92 6.73 3.83 -14.31
C TYR A 92 5.93 2.90 -13.38
N VAL A 93 5.96 1.59 -13.63
CA VAL A 93 5.36 0.59 -12.75
C VAL A 93 6.07 0.55 -11.39
N VAL A 94 7.41 0.73 -11.36
CA VAL A 94 8.16 0.87 -10.09
C VAL A 94 7.62 2.01 -9.25
N ALA A 95 7.37 3.17 -9.87
CA ALA A 95 6.86 4.34 -9.16
C ALA A 95 5.42 4.16 -8.69
N ASP A 96 4.55 3.61 -9.55
CA ASP A 96 3.15 3.33 -9.22
C ASP A 96 3.04 2.34 -8.07
N LEU A 97 3.71 1.19 -8.18
CA LEU A 97 3.73 0.21 -7.10
C LEU A 97 4.24 0.81 -5.79
N TYR A 98 5.33 1.58 -5.83
CA TYR A 98 5.83 2.19 -4.61
C TYR A 98 4.87 3.23 -4.02
N GLN A 99 4.10 3.92 -4.83
CA GLN A 99 3.08 4.87 -4.36
C GLN A 99 1.99 4.14 -3.58
N ARG A 100 1.60 2.93 -4.01
CA ARG A 100 0.61 2.08 -3.31
C ARG A 100 1.06 1.64 -1.91
N ARG A 101 2.34 1.77 -1.56
CA ARG A 101 2.83 1.55 -0.19
C ARG A 101 2.07 2.38 0.86
N TRP A 102 1.57 3.55 0.47
CA TRP A 102 0.76 4.39 1.38
C TRP A 102 -0.54 3.72 1.84
N GLY A 103 -1.04 2.75 1.11
CA GLY A 103 -2.22 1.98 1.50
C GLY A 103 -2.07 1.30 2.87
N ILE A 104 -0.85 0.91 3.28
CA ILE A 104 -0.62 0.35 4.63
C ILE A 104 -0.80 1.41 5.72
N GLU A 105 -0.44 2.66 5.46
CA GLU A 105 -0.63 3.76 6.42
C GLU A 105 -2.12 4.11 6.57
N GLU A 106 -2.88 4.08 5.47
CA GLU A 106 -4.34 4.23 5.50
C GLU A 106 -5.00 3.06 6.23
N ALA A 107 -4.56 1.81 5.99
CA ALA A 107 -5.03 0.63 6.70
C ALA A 107 -4.81 0.78 8.22
N PHE A 108 -3.60 1.13 8.65
CA PHE A 108 -3.31 1.36 10.06
C PHE A 108 -4.11 2.53 10.64
N CYS A 109 -4.32 3.60 9.87
CA CYS A 109 -5.15 4.72 10.29
C CYS A 109 -6.60 4.27 10.54
N THR A 110 -7.18 3.52 9.60
CA THR A 110 -8.54 2.98 9.70
C THR A 110 -8.66 2.02 10.89
N VAL A 111 -7.75 1.06 11.01
CA VAL A 111 -7.77 0.07 12.10
C VAL A 111 -7.62 0.74 13.48
N LYS A 112 -6.73 1.72 13.61
CA LYS A 112 -6.51 2.40 14.90
C LYS A 112 -7.61 3.40 15.25
N ARG A 113 -8.07 4.19 14.29
CA ARG A 113 -8.98 5.32 14.54
C ARG A 113 -10.44 4.94 14.36
N LEU A 114 -10.78 4.29 13.23
CA LEU A 114 -12.16 3.93 12.92
C LEU A 114 -12.60 2.68 13.69
N LEU A 115 -11.75 1.64 13.68
CA LEU A 115 -12.04 0.36 14.35
C LEU A 115 -11.53 0.30 15.79
N ASN A 116 -11.03 1.42 16.31
CA ASN A 116 -10.66 1.63 17.71
C ASN A 116 -9.59 0.68 18.29
N LEU A 117 -8.67 0.15 17.45
CA LEU A 117 -7.57 -0.71 17.92
C LEU A 117 -6.53 0.06 18.76
N SER A 118 -6.60 1.38 18.83
CA SER A 118 -5.77 2.20 19.72
C SER A 118 -6.13 2.01 21.20
N TYR A 119 -7.30 1.44 21.52
CA TYR A 119 -7.73 1.13 22.85
C TYR A 119 -7.85 -0.39 23.04
N LEU A 120 -7.14 -0.94 24.03
CA LEU A 120 -7.21 -2.35 24.38
C LEU A 120 -8.23 -2.58 25.49
N TRP A 121 -9.19 -3.46 25.24
CA TRP A 121 -10.30 -3.73 26.14
C TRP A 121 -9.91 -4.61 27.34
N THR A 122 -8.77 -5.31 27.23
CA THR A 122 -8.28 -6.26 28.24
C THR A 122 -6.76 -6.16 28.37
N GLY A 123 -6.25 -6.49 29.53
CA GLY A 123 -4.81 -6.64 29.80
C GLY A 123 -4.27 -8.04 29.56
N SER A 124 -5.14 -9.03 29.25
CA SER A 124 -4.68 -10.40 29.01
C SER A 124 -4.07 -10.56 27.61
N SER A 125 -2.96 -11.30 27.51
CA SER A 125 -2.27 -11.54 26.23
C SER A 125 -3.19 -12.13 25.16
N ASN A 126 -3.99 -13.13 25.52
CA ASN A 126 -4.95 -13.77 24.60
C ASN A 126 -6.05 -12.81 24.16
N GLY A 127 -6.58 -11.99 25.07
CA GLY A 127 -7.59 -11.00 24.73
C GLY A 127 -7.07 -9.91 23.80
N ILE A 128 -5.85 -9.44 24.03
CA ILE A 128 -5.18 -8.48 23.14
C ILE A 128 -4.99 -9.08 21.73
N GLN A 129 -4.49 -10.32 21.65
CA GLN A 129 -4.32 -10.99 20.36
C GLN A 129 -5.66 -11.18 19.64
N LEU A 130 -6.69 -11.62 20.35
CA LEU A 130 -8.03 -11.77 19.79
C LEU A 130 -8.55 -10.45 19.23
N GLN A 131 -8.44 -9.36 19.98
CA GLN A 131 -8.85 -8.03 19.54
C GLN A 131 -8.10 -7.60 18.28
N ILE A 132 -6.78 -7.80 18.25
CA ILE A 132 -5.96 -7.46 17.07
C ILE A 132 -6.45 -8.24 15.85
N TRP A 133 -6.56 -9.56 15.95
CA TRP A 133 -6.97 -10.39 14.82
C TRP A 133 -8.41 -10.10 14.38
N ALA A 134 -9.34 -9.95 15.30
CA ALA A 134 -10.73 -9.62 14.98
C ALA A 134 -10.84 -8.28 14.28
N THR A 135 -10.07 -7.27 14.71
CA THR A 135 -10.08 -5.94 14.08
C THR A 135 -9.51 -5.98 12.67
N TRP A 136 -8.41 -6.70 12.44
CA TRP A 136 -7.84 -6.85 11.11
C TRP A 136 -8.73 -7.67 10.18
N LEU A 137 -9.38 -8.72 10.68
CA LEU A 137 -10.36 -9.49 9.91
C LEU A 137 -11.55 -8.60 9.52
N PHE A 138 -12.06 -7.81 10.45
CA PHE A 138 -13.14 -6.87 10.15
C PHE A 138 -12.73 -5.81 9.13
N TYR A 139 -11.48 -5.32 9.21
CA TYR A 139 -10.93 -4.41 8.21
C TYR A 139 -10.87 -5.06 6.81
N ALA A 140 -10.44 -6.33 6.71
CA ALA A 140 -10.43 -7.05 5.44
C ALA A 140 -11.83 -7.16 4.83
N VAL A 141 -12.82 -7.56 5.63
CA VAL A 141 -14.24 -7.62 5.20
C VAL A 141 -14.76 -6.25 4.77
N LEU A 142 -14.35 -5.18 5.46
CA LEU A 142 -14.75 -3.81 5.10
C LEU A 142 -14.13 -3.37 3.77
N VAL A 143 -12.90 -3.78 3.48
CA VAL A 143 -12.25 -3.52 2.18
C VAL A 143 -12.95 -4.28 1.06
N ASP A 144 -13.23 -5.58 1.25
CA ASP A 144 -13.95 -6.40 0.27
C ASP A 144 -15.34 -5.83 -0.03
N LEU A 145 -16.04 -5.38 1.01
CA LEU A 145 -17.34 -4.70 0.83
C LEU A 145 -17.17 -3.38 0.06
N GLY A 146 -16.12 -2.61 0.37
CA GLY A 146 -15.81 -1.35 -0.33
C GLY A 146 -15.52 -1.57 -1.81
N ASP A 147 -14.82 -2.65 -2.13
CA ASP A 147 -14.51 -3.04 -3.52
C ASP A 147 -15.78 -3.44 -4.28
N ALA A 148 -16.62 -4.29 -3.67
CA ALA A 148 -17.91 -4.67 -4.26
C ALA A 148 -18.85 -3.46 -4.49
N VAL A 149 -18.85 -2.49 -3.57
CA VAL A 149 -19.62 -1.24 -3.76
C VAL A 149 -19.02 -0.37 -4.87
N ALA A 150 -17.68 -0.32 -4.99
CA ALA A 150 -16.99 0.39 -6.05
C ALA A 150 -17.34 -0.18 -7.43
N ASP A 151 -17.35 -1.50 -7.55
CA ASP A 151 -17.73 -2.21 -8.77
C ASP A 151 -19.19 -1.92 -9.16
N GLU A 152 -20.11 -1.99 -8.22
CA GLU A 152 -21.54 -1.70 -8.46
C GLU A 152 -21.77 -0.24 -8.89
N LEU A 153 -20.96 0.69 -8.35
CA LEU A 153 -20.99 2.13 -8.71
C LEU A 153 -20.22 2.45 -9.99
N GLY A 154 -19.39 1.53 -10.50
CA GLY A 154 -18.50 1.77 -11.65
C GLY A 154 -17.41 2.81 -11.38
N VAL A 155 -16.91 2.90 -10.12
CA VAL A 155 -15.88 3.85 -9.71
C VAL A 155 -14.64 3.12 -9.15
N PRO A 156 -13.44 3.71 -9.23
CA PRO A 156 -12.27 3.13 -8.56
C PRO A 156 -12.47 3.06 -7.04
N ILE A 157 -11.96 1.99 -6.39
CA ILE A 157 -12.08 1.78 -4.93
C ILE A 157 -11.52 2.95 -4.12
N GLU A 158 -10.51 3.65 -4.63
CA GLU A 158 -9.92 4.83 -3.98
C GLU A 158 -10.93 5.97 -3.79
N ARG A 159 -11.98 5.99 -4.59
CA ARG A 159 -13.09 6.94 -4.48
C ARG A 159 -14.14 6.51 -3.48
N VAL A 160 -14.15 5.29 -3.02
CA VAL A 160 -15.08 4.80 -2.01
C VAL A 160 -14.54 5.11 -0.61
N SER A 161 -15.40 5.56 0.28
CA SER A 161 -15.07 5.86 1.67
C SER A 161 -15.41 4.69 2.56
N LEU A 162 -14.41 3.89 2.96
CA LEU A 162 -14.60 2.80 3.91
C LEU A 162 -15.16 3.29 5.25
N GLU A 163 -14.80 4.50 5.68
CA GLU A 163 -15.36 5.12 6.89
C GLU A 163 -16.86 5.33 6.77
N MET A 164 -17.33 5.83 5.63
CA MET A 164 -18.76 6.09 5.44
C MET A 164 -19.56 4.79 5.26
N ILE A 165 -18.97 3.76 4.62
CA ILE A 165 -19.55 2.42 4.61
C ILE A 165 -19.70 1.89 6.06
N TYR A 166 -18.63 1.94 6.85
CA TYR A 166 -18.67 1.50 8.25
C TYR A 166 -19.74 2.23 9.06
N ARG A 167 -19.80 3.55 8.99
CA ARG A 167 -20.80 4.37 9.68
C ARG A 167 -22.21 4.11 9.15
N GLY A 168 -22.35 3.90 7.85
CA GLY A 168 -23.61 3.62 7.17
C GLY A 168 -24.19 2.26 7.47
N MET A 169 -23.42 1.29 8.03
CA MET A 169 -23.94 -0.02 8.43
C MET A 169 -25.11 0.06 9.42
N TYR A 170 -25.11 1.06 10.29
CA TYR A 170 -26.24 1.31 11.17
C TYR A 170 -27.52 1.62 10.37
N HIS A 171 -27.42 2.50 9.39
CA HIS A 171 -28.57 2.86 8.55
C HIS A 171 -29.07 1.68 7.72
N PHE A 172 -28.14 0.89 7.17
CA PHE A 172 -28.50 -0.36 6.49
C PHE A 172 -29.23 -1.32 7.43
N SER A 173 -28.74 -1.54 8.66
CA SER A 173 -29.37 -2.46 9.61
C SER A 173 -30.80 -2.06 9.96
N VAL A 174 -31.06 -0.76 10.10
CA VAL A 174 -32.41 -0.23 10.30
C VAL A 174 -33.29 -0.42 9.06
N ALA A 175 -32.76 -0.19 7.88
CA ALA A 175 -33.48 -0.41 6.61
C ALA A 175 -33.81 -1.88 6.41
N TYR A 176 -32.86 -2.77 6.68
CA TYR A 176 -33.02 -4.22 6.62
C TYR A 176 -34.13 -4.73 7.56
N GLN A 177 -34.12 -4.28 8.81
CA GLN A 177 -35.15 -4.64 9.79
C GLN A 177 -36.56 -4.19 9.37
N LYS A 178 -36.66 -3.08 8.63
CA LYS A 178 -37.93 -2.58 8.09
C LYS A 178 -38.35 -3.22 6.76
N GLY A 179 -37.54 -4.15 6.23
CA GLY A 179 -37.78 -4.76 4.92
C GLY A 179 -37.55 -3.83 3.72
N LEU A 180 -36.86 -2.69 3.94
CA LEU A 180 -36.58 -1.68 2.92
C LEU A 180 -35.26 -1.94 2.16
N ALA A 181 -34.42 -2.82 2.68
CA ALA A 181 -33.16 -3.24 2.09
C ALA A 181 -32.91 -4.72 2.37
N SER A 182 -32.31 -5.43 1.40
CA SER A 182 -31.96 -6.86 1.55
C SER A 182 -30.51 -7.15 1.16
N ASP A 183 -29.88 -6.26 0.40
CA ASP A 183 -28.52 -6.41 -0.12
C ASP A 183 -27.68 -5.19 0.30
N LEU A 184 -26.56 -5.47 0.95
CA LEU A 184 -25.70 -4.44 1.54
C LEU A 184 -24.98 -3.62 0.46
N VAL A 185 -24.51 -4.30 -0.62
CA VAL A 185 -23.76 -3.64 -1.71
C VAL A 185 -24.71 -2.70 -2.47
N LYS A 186 -25.88 -3.21 -2.86
CA LYS A 186 -26.91 -2.42 -3.56
C LYS A 186 -27.40 -1.25 -2.71
N TYR A 187 -27.53 -1.46 -1.40
CA TYR A 187 -27.92 -0.37 -0.50
C TYR A 187 -26.94 0.80 -0.54
N PHE A 188 -25.63 0.51 -0.46
CA PHE A 188 -24.62 1.57 -0.50
C PHE A 188 -24.40 2.17 -1.89
N ALA A 189 -24.73 1.42 -2.94
CA ALA A 189 -24.66 1.91 -4.32
C ALA A 189 -25.93 2.64 -4.79
N ASP A 190 -27.04 2.57 -4.05
CA ASP A 190 -28.29 3.22 -4.43
C ASP A 190 -28.15 4.75 -4.44
N ALA A 191 -28.60 5.36 -5.53
CA ALA A 191 -28.64 6.83 -5.68
C ALA A 191 -29.41 7.54 -4.54
N LYS A 192 -30.39 6.88 -3.93
CA LYS A 192 -31.13 7.40 -2.78
C LYS A 192 -30.28 7.56 -1.52
N ASN A 193 -29.17 6.84 -1.44
CA ASN A 193 -28.27 6.84 -0.30
C ASN A 193 -26.98 7.65 -0.56
N GLN A 194 -26.94 8.49 -1.60
CA GLN A 194 -25.78 9.36 -1.92
C GLN A 194 -25.40 10.30 -0.76
N ASP A 195 -26.40 10.74 0.03
CA ASP A 195 -26.18 11.60 1.20
C ASP A 195 -25.34 10.92 2.29
N LEU A 196 -25.20 9.61 2.26
CA LEU A 196 -24.28 8.88 3.14
C LEU A 196 -22.79 9.19 2.85
N GLY A 197 -22.48 9.86 1.73
CA GLY A 197 -21.12 10.26 1.39
C GLY A 197 -20.18 9.08 1.09
N ILE A 198 -20.73 8.01 0.53
CA ILE A 198 -19.96 6.79 0.19
C ILE A 198 -18.89 7.09 -0.85
N VAL A 199 -19.20 7.96 -1.84
CA VAL A 199 -18.24 8.38 -2.86
C VAL A 199 -17.57 9.67 -2.40
N LYS A 200 -16.22 9.66 -2.31
CA LYS A 200 -15.41 10.84 -2.00
C LYS A 200 -15.56 11.89 -3.11
N PRO A 201 -15.63 13.17 -2.78
CA PRO A 201 -15.58 14.23 -3.79
C PRO A 201 -14.29 14.14 -4.62
N GLY A 202 -14.39 14.47 -5.90
CA GLY A 202 -13.26 14.42 -6.85
C GLY A 202 -12.25 15.54 -6.64
#